data_41477b8352fc627be139e82040074cd3
#
_entry.id   41477b8352fc627be139e82040074cd3
#
_cell.length_a   1.000
_cell.length_b   1.000
_cell.length_c   1.000
_cell.angle_alpha   90.00
_cell.angle_beta   90.00
_cell.angle_gamma   90.00
#
_symmetry.space_group_name_H-M   'P 1'
#
loop_
_entity.id
_entity.type
_entity.pdbx_description
1 polymer ?
#
loop_
_entity_poly.entity_id
_entity_poly.type
_entity_poly.pdbx_seq_one_letter_code
_entity_poly.pdbx_strand_id
1 'polypeptide(L)'
;DEEMALNLGFTGFRRGYDFYKSDWKYLNDPTMRGGLPTGAGSGRVNGLLVPAGSTSVYDQVLGRNAKRPFLHVRFRASETEDRRYKTWITGSAGGAATSDVDNMQVNFLSERAVCTLGANNFFIFQE
;
A
#
# COMPACT_ATOMS: atom_id res chain seq x y z
N ASP A 1 -5.62 -28.10 11.46
CA ASP A 1 -4.38 -28.16 11.30
C ASP A 1 -3.62 -27.02 10.63
N GLU A 2 -3.52 -25.90 11.36
CA GLU A 2 -2.85 -24.69 10.94
C GLU A 2 -1.36 -24.93 10.68
N GLU A 3 -0.72 -25.66 11.59
CA GLU A 3 0.69 -25.95 11.49
C GLU A 3 1.00 -26.81 10.26
N MET A 4 0.16 -27.79 9.98
CA MET A 4 0.31 -28.62 8.79
C MET A 4 0.12 -27.79 7.52
N ALA A 5 -0.88 -26.91 7.48
CA ALA A 5 -1.12 -26.05 6.33
C ALA A 5 0.06 -25.13 6.06
N LEU A 6 0.64 -24.55 7.11
CA LEU A 6 1.83 -23.69 6.97
C LEU A 6 3.05 -24.47 6.48
N ASN A 7 3.27 -25.66 7.02
CA ASN A 7 4.40 -26.51 6.65
C ASN A 7 4.30 -27.02 5.20
N LEU A 8 3.09 -27.22 4.70
CA LEU A 8 2.86 -27.64 3.32
C LEU A 8 2.76 -26.47 2.35
N GLY A 9 2.90 -25.24 2.85
CA GLY A 9 2.87 -24.05 2.01
C GLY A 9 1.48 -23.67 1.51
N PHE A 10 0.43 -24.11 2.15
CA PHE A 10 -0.92 -23.67 1.81
C PHE A 10 -1.10 -22.18 2.06
N THR A 11 -1.80 -21.50 1.16
CA THR A 11 -2.02 -20.07 1.23
C THR A 11 -3.26 -19.67 2.01
N GLY A 12 -4.08 -20.63 2.44
CA GLY A 12 -5.28 -20.38 3.21
C GLY A 12 -5.65 -21.54 4.11
N PHE A 13 -6.38 -21.27 5.17
CA PHE A 13 -6.93 -22.27 6.07
C PHE A 13 -8.23 -21.75 6.69
N ARG A 14 -9.03 -22.67 7.24
CA ARG A 14 -10.30 -22.35 7.89
C ARG A 14 -10.29 -22.90 9.32
N ARG A 15 -10.65 -22.02 10.26
CA ARG A 15 -10.88 -22.40 11.67
C ARG A 15 -12.01 -21.54 12.24
N GLY A 16 -13.24 -21.86 11.81
CA GLY A 16 -14.39 -21.01 12.07
C GLY A 16 -14.50 -19.80 11.16
N TYR A 17 -13.35 -19.28 10.71
CA TYR A 17 -13.23 -18.18 9.75
C TYR A 17 -12.25 -18.57 8.65
N ASP A 18 -12.40 -17.97 7.49
CA ASP A 18 -11.48 -18.18 6.38
C ASP A 18 -10.32 -17.19 6.47
N PHE A 19 -9.10 -17.68 6.48
CA PHE A 19 -7.88 -16.88 6.48
C PHE A 19 -7.08 -17.16 5.22
N TYR A 20 -6.65 -16.10 4.56
CA TYR A 20 -5.78 -16.16 3.39
C TYR A 20 -4.44 -15.53 3.75
N LYS A 21 -3.37 -16.26 3.52
CA LYS A 21 -2.02 -15.83 3.84
C LYS A 21 -1.31 -15.33 2.59
N SER A 22 -0.63 -14.21 2.71
CA SER A 22 0.26 -13.67 1.68
C SER A 22 1.55 -13.22 2.33
N ASP A 23 2.67 -13.54 1.73
CA ASP A 23 3.98 -13.11 2.23
C ASP A 23 4.38 -11.79 1.57
N TRP A 24 4.55 -10.77 2.39
CA TRP A 24 5.01 -9.47 1.96
C TRP A 24 6.46 -9.30 2.34
N LYS A 25 7.34 -9.27 1.35
CA LYS A 25 8.79 -9.17 1.57
C LYS A 25 9.21 -7.94 2.38
N TYR A 26 8.47 -6.85 2.29
CA TYR A 26 8.77 -5.62 3.03
C TYR A 26 8.52 -5.75 4.53
N LEU A 27 7.65 -6.65 4.96
CA LEU A 27 7.45 -6.96 6.37
C LEU A 27 8.55 -7.87 6.92
N ASN A 28 9.22 -8.62 6.04
CA ASN A 28 10.32 -9.51 6.43
C ASN A 28 11.69 -8.83 6.41
N ASP A 29 11.81 -7.69 5.73
CA ASP A 29 13.05 -6.93 5.66
C ASP A 29 13.17 -5.99 6.86
N PRO A 30 14.20 -6.16 7.72
CA PRO A 30 14.37 -5.31 8.91
C PRO A 30 14.53 -3.81 8.60
N THR A 31 15.03 -3.48 7.41
CA THR A 31 15.25 -2.09 7.01
C THR A 31 14.01 -1.42 6.43
N MET A 32 13.04 -2.22 5.97
CA MET A 32 11.85 -1.74 5.28
C MET A 32 10.58 -1.81 6.14
N ARG A 33 10.63 -2.54 7.26
CA ARG A 33 9.47 -2.68 8.14
C ARG A 33 9.07 -1.35 8.75
N GLY A 34 7.81 -0.98 8.58
CA GLY A 34 7.22 0.15 9.27
C GLY A 34 7.09 -0.11 10.77
N GLY A 35 6.84 0.93 11.53
CA GLY A 35 6.64 0.82 12.96
C GLY A 35 5.94 2.05 13.51
N LEU A 36 5.61 1.99 14.79
CA LEU A 36 5.08 3.14 15.50
C LEU A 36 6.19 4.16 15.76
N PRO A 37 5.85 5.44 15.92
CA PRO A 37 6.83 6.46 16.30
C PRO A 37 7.56 6.07 17.59
N THR A 38 8.76 6.59 17.75
CA THR A 38 9.55 6.39 18.95
C THR A 38 8.78 6.83 20.19
N GLY A 39 8.76 5.98 21.20
CA GLY A 39 8.03 6.24 22.44
C GLY A 39 7.28 5.00 22.91
N ALA A 40 6.26 5.21 23.72
CA ALA A 40 5.42 4.12 24.20
C ALA A 40 4.72 3.46 23.02
N GLY A 41 4.86 2.13 22.91
CA GLY A 41 4.30 1.37 21.80
C GLY A 41 5.14 1.42 20.54
N SER A 42 6.38 1.88 20.60
CA SER A 42 7.28 1.76 19.47
C SER A 42 7.60 0.28 19.17
N GLY A 43 7.73 -0.05 17.92
CA GLY A 43 8.03 -1.41 17.49
C GLY A 43 7.93 -1.56 16.00
N ARG A 44 8.45 -2.66 15.50
CA ARG A 44 8.38 -2.97 14.07
C ARG A 44 7.18 -3.85 13.77
N VAL A 45 6.52 -3.57 12.66
CA VAL A 45 5.37 -4.35 12.22
C VAL A 45 5.86 -5.58 11.48
N ASN A 46 5.50 -6.76 11.97
CA ASN A 46 5.85 -8.06 11.38
C ASN A 46 4.76 -8.61 10.50
N GLY A 47 3.53 -8.24 10.76
CA GLY A 47 2.39 -8.74 10.03
C GLY A 47 1.18 -7.86 10.20
N LEU A 48 0.24 -8.04 9.30
CA LEU A 48 -0.99 -7.28 9.27
C LEU A 48 -2.14 -8.23 8.93
N LEU A 49 -3.19 -8.17 9.74
CA LEU A 49 -4.44 -8.86 9.45
C LEU A 49 -5.45 -7.83 8.95
N VAL A 50 -5.91 -8.01 7.73
CA VAL A 50 -6.82 -7.10 7.04
C VAL A 50 -8.19 -7.76 6.89
N PRO A 51 -9.29 -7.10 7.26
CA PRO A 51 -10.62 -7.65 7.01
C PRO A 51 -10.87 -7.76 5.51
N ALA A 52 -11.44 -8.91 5.11
CA ALA A 52 -11.77 -9.17 3.70
C ALA A 52 -13.11 -8.52 3.33
N GLY A 53 -13.32 -8.38 2.03
CA GLY A 53 -14.55 -7.84 1.49
C GLY A 53 -14.54 -6.33 1.32
N SER A 54 -15.72 -5.75 1.32
CA SER A 54 -15.91 -4.31 1.10
C SER A 54 -16.97 -3.78 2.03
N THR A 55 -16.89 -2.49 2.31
CA THR A 55 -17.89 -1.76 3.09
C THR A 55 -18.45 -0.59 2.30
N SER A 56 -19.64 -0.15 2.66
CA SER A 56 -20.30 0.97 1.99
C SER A 56 -19.96 2.26 2.74
N VAL A 57 -19.49 3.25 2.01
CA VAL A 57 -19.11 4.57 2.53
C VAL A 57 -19.72 5.65 1.67
N TYR A 58 -20.20 6.71 2.29
CA TYR A 58 -20.65 7.89 1.56
C TYR A 58 -19.43 8.63 0.99
N ASP A 59 -19.38 8.75 -0.32
CA ASP A 59 -18.33 9.48 -1.01
C ASP A 59 -18.81 10.89 -1.35
N GLN A 60 -18.21 11.90 -0.72
CA GLN A 60 -18.60 13.29 -0.91
C GLN A 60 -18.35 13.79 -2.34
N VAL A 61 -17.34 13.26 -3.01
CA VAL A 61 -17.03 13.64 -4.38
C VAL A 61 -18.08 13.09 -5.36
N LEU A 62 -18.48 11.84 -5.16
CA LEU A 62 -19.51 11.22 -6.00
C LEU A 62 -20.93 11.57 -5.57
N GLY A 63 -21.11 12.08 -4.34
CA GLY A 63 -22.42 12.40 -3.78
C GLY A 63 -23.31 11.19 -3.52
N ARG A 64 -22.74 10.00 -3.38
CA ARG A 64 -23.47 8.74 -3.18
C ARG A 64 -22.64 7.75 -2.37
N ASN A 65 -23.30 6.70 -1.89
CA ASN A 65 -22.63 5.58 -1.25
C ASN A 65 -21.85 4.78 -2.30
N ALA A 66 -20.60 4.46 -1.97
CA ALA A 66 -19.73 3.62 -2.79
C ALA A 66 -19.22 2.45 -1.96
N LYS A 67 -19.13 1.27 -2.56
CA LYS A 67 -18.49 0.12 -1.95
C LYS A 67 -16.98 0.24 -2.14
N ARG A 68 -16.24 0.10 -1.03
CA ARG A 68 -14.78 0.16 -1.08
C ARG A 68 -14.19 -0.94 -0.20
N PRO A 69 -13.05 -1.53 -0.58
CA PRO A 69 -12.33 -2.43 0.30
C PRO A 69 -11.90 -1.72 1.59
N PHE A 70 -11.70 -2.48 2.66
CA PHE A 70 -11.26 -1.93 3.93
C PHE A 70 -9.88 -1.27 3.85
N LEU A 71 -9.01 -1.80 3.00
CA LEU A 71 -7.71 -1.21 2.69
C LEU A 71 -7.65 -0.93 1.18
N HIS A 72 -7.45 0.30 0.81
CA HIS A 72 -7.40 0.69 -0.60
C HIS A 72 -6.48 1.88 -0.82
N VAL A 73 -6.13 2.11 -2.07
CA VAL A 73 -5.31 3.25 -2.48
C VAL A 73 -6.15 4.18 -3.34
N ARG A 74 -6.09 5.45 -3.05
CA ARG A 74 -6.71 6.51 -3.85
C ARG A 74 -5.62 7.28 -4.56
N PHE A 75 -5.87 7.61 -5.81
CA PHE A 75 -4.99 8.42 -6.63
C PHE A 75 -5.61 9.79 -6.85
N ARG A 76 -4.76 10.80 -7.03
CA ARG A 76 -5.24 12.13 -7.36
C ARG A 76 -5.83 12.12 -8.77
N ALA A 77 -7.04 12.62 -8.90
CA ALA A 77 -7.67 12.82 -10.20
C ALA A 77 -7.09 14.06 -10.87
N SER A 78 -6.86 13.96 -12.19
CA SER A 78 -6.46 15.09 -13.01
C SER A 78 -6.97 14.85 -14.43
N GLU A 79 -7.46 15.91 -15.05
CA GLU A 79 -7.94 15.85 -16.43
C GLU A 79 -6.82 16.10 -17.45
N THR A 80 -5.72 16.71 -17.03
CA THR A 80 -4.64 17.11 -17.93
C THR A 80 -3.46 16.17 -17.94
N GLU A 81 -3.23 15.44 -16.83
CA GLU A 81 -2.08 14.56 -16.68
C GLU A 81 -2.47 13.30 -15.91
N ASP A 82 -1.75 12.20 -16.15
CA ASP A 82 -1.87 11.02 -15.31
C ASP A 82 -1.07 11.27 -14.01
N ARG A 83 -1.79 11.37 -12.87
CA ARG A 83 -1.17 11.58 -11.56
C ARG A 83 -0.92 10.28 -10.81
N ARG A 84 -1.35 9.15 -11.35
CA ARG A 84 -1.05 7.84 -10.77
C ARG A 84 0.40 7.47 -10.98
N TYR A 85 0.91 7.74 -12.17
CA TYR A 85 2.30 7.48 -12.51
C TYR A 85 2.70 8.37 -13.68
N LYS A 86 3.60 9.28 -13.43
CA LYS A 86 4.13 10.20 -14.43
C LYS A 86 5.64 10.07 -14.47
N THR A 87 6.20 10.02 -15.67
CA THR A 87 7.64 10.01 -15.88
C THR A 87 8.01 11.09 -16.88
N TRP A 88 9.17 11.71 -16.69
CA TRP A 88 9.72 12.64 -17.65
C TRP A 88 11.24 12.67 -17.56
N ILE A 89 11.88 13.13 -18.61
CA ILE A 89 13.32 13.18 -18.73
C ILE A 89 13.73 14.65 -18.81
N THR A 90 14.75 15.01 -18.04
CA THR A 90 15.39 16.32 -18.07
C THR A 90 16.88 16.18 -18.30
N GLY A 91 17.56 17.27 -18.67
CA GLY A 91 18.98 17.28 -18.96
C GLY A 91 19.26 17.51 -20.44
N SER A 92 20.51 17.41 -20.84
CA SER A 92 20.94 17.66 -22.23
C SER A 92 20.52 16.54 -23.18
N ALA A 93 20.33 15.31 -22.68
CA ALA A 93 19.98 14.15 -23.47
C ALA A 93 18.48 13.97 -23.66
N GLY A 94 17.63 14.79 -23.05
CA GLY A 94 16.17 14.61 -23.00
C GLY A 94 15.39 15.25 -24.14
N GLY A 95 16.01 15.66 -25.21
CA GLY A 95 15.36 16.29 -26.38
C GLY A 95 15.20 17.81 -26.27
N ALA A 96 14.83 18.35 -25.11
CA ALA A 96 14.91 19.77 -24.79
C ALA A 96 16.03 19.96 -23.77
N ALA A 97 17.08 20.69 -24.11
CA ALA A 97 18.19 20.89 -23.20
C ALA A 97 17.74 21.75 -22.00
N THR A 98 17.69 21.13 -20.84
CA THR A 98 17.31 21.77 -19.56
C THR A 98 18.49 21.90 -18.61
N SER A 99 19.70 21.52 -19.05
CA SER A 99 20.93 21.57 -18.25
C SER A 99 22.11 21.89 -19.16
N ASP A 100 23.04 22.70 -18.67
CA ASP A 100 24.31 23.01 -19.34
C ASP A 100 25.30 21.83 -19.21
N VAL A 101 25.06 20.93 -18.31
CA VAL A 101 25.88 19.74 -18.10
C VAL A 101 25.33 18.60 -18.94
N ASP A 102 26.24 17.85 -19.60
CA ASP A 102 25.84 16.68 -20.37
C ASP A 102 25.42 15.55 -19.41
N ASN A 103 24.12 15.53 -19.12
CA ASN A 103 23.52 14.57 -18.20
C ASN A 103 22.11 14.18 -18.68
N MET A 104 21.58 13.12 -18.06
CA MET A 104 20.19 12.70 -18.22
C MET A 104 19.63 12.41 -16.84
N GLN A 105 18.46 12.98 -16.55
CA GLN A 105 17.75 12.73 -15.32
C GLN A 105 16.36 12.18 -15.64
N VAL A 106 16.05 11.02 -15.10
CA VAL A 106 14.73 10.40 -15.22
C VAL A 106 13.97 10.68 -13.94
N ASN A 107 12.80 11.27 -14.08
CA ASN A 107 11.96 11.69 -12.95
C ASN A 107 10.68 10.87 -12.92
N PHE A 108 10.22 10.58 -11.71
CA PHE A 108 9.01 9.82 -11.46
C PHE A 108 8.12 10.57 -10.48
N LEU A 109 6.83 10.54 -10.73
CA LEU A 109 5.84 11.14 -9.83
C LEU A 109 4.66 10.20 -9.70
N SER A 110 4.19 10.00 -8.47
CA SER A 110 2.93 9.33 -8.19
C SER A 110 2.27 9.98 -6.98
N GLU A 111 1.04 10.45 -7.15
CA GLU A 111 0.25 11.04 -6.08
C GLU A 111 -0.81 10.05 -5.64
N ARG A 112 -0.62 9.46 -4.48
CA ARG A 112 -1.50 8.43 -3.92
C ARG A 112 -1.64 8.58 -2.43
N ALA A 113 -2.76 8.09 -1.93
CA ALA A 113 -3.00 8.00 -0.49
C ALA A 113 -3.50 6.61 -0.15
N VAL A 114 -2.94 6.02 0.90
CA VAL A 114 -3.44 4.76 1.45
C VAL A 114 -4.59 5.09 2.39
N CYS A 115 -5.72 4.42 2.19
CA CYS A 115 -6.94 4.65 2.94
C CYS A 115 -7.40 3.37 3.63
N THR A 116 -7.80 3.50 4.87
CA THR A 116 -8.35 2.41 5.66
C THR A 116 -9.77 2.76 6.13
N LEU A 117 -10.65 1.78 6.10
CA LEU A 117 -12.00 1.88 6.62
C LEU A 117 -12.16 0.84 7.73
N GLY A 118 -12.87 1.20 8.81
CA GLY A 118 -13.03 0.30 9.93
C GLY A 118 -11.69 -0.11 10.54
N ALA A 119 -10.86 0.86 10.89
CA ALA A 119 -9.51 0.63 11.37
C ALA A 119 -9.45 -0.26 12.62
N ASN A 120 -10.52 -0.29 13.41
CA ASN A 120 -10.63 -1.16 14.58
C ASN A 120 -10.74 -2.66 14.24
N ASN A 121 -10.96 -3.00 12.98
CA ASN A 121 -11.04 -4.38 12.51
C ASN A 121 -9.69 -4.91 11.98
N PHE A 122 -8.66 -4.08 11.98
CA PHE A 122 -7.32 -4.47 11.59
C PHE A 122 -6.53 -4.94 12.82
N PHE A 123 -5.65 -5.90 12.62
CA PHE A 123 -4.71 -6.33 13.64
C PHE A 123 -3.29 -6.20 13.13
N ILE A 124 -2.43 -5.66 13.97
CA ILE A 124 -1.01 -5.45 13.65
C ILE A 124 -0.18 -6.32 14.57
N PHE A 125 0.72 -7.08 14.00
CA PHE A 125 1.68 -7.88 14.75
C PHE A 125 2.99 -7.11 14.83
N GLN A 126 3.46 -6.89 16.05
CA GLN A 126 4.65 -6.09 16.34
C GLN A 126 5.68 -6.87 17.13
N GLU A 127 6.95 -6.52 16.94
CA GLU A 127 8.03 -6.92 17.83
C GLU A 127 8.12 -6.01 19.03
#